data_7af34268567c04b40c69c8c05360c3b0
#
_entry.id   7af34268567c04b40c69c8c05360c3b0
#
_cell.length_a   1.000
_cell.length_b   1.000
_cell.length_c   1.000
_cell.angle_alpha   90.00
_cell.angle_beta   90.00
_cell.angle_gamma   90.00
#
_symmetry.space_group_name_H-M   'P 1'
#
loop_
_entity.id
_entity.type
_entity.pdbx_description
1 polymer ?
#
loop_
_entity_poly.entity_id
_entity_poly.type
_entity_poly.pdbx_seq_one_letter_code
_entity_poly.pdbx_strand_id
1 'polypeptide(L)'
;MPRSSFQKLKIIYIMEYLLKNSDEDHAVTTSQIIAYLKSHDITAERKTIYSDIDALRDFGLDIIQVSEGNNHGYYVARRDFELPELKLLVDSVQSSKFITHKKTLSLIKKIEKLASIHSAQLLNRQVFVKNLSLIHI
;
A
#
# COMPACT_ATOMS: atom_id res chain seq x y z
N MET A 1 -5.27 21.02 -19.48
CA MET A 1 -3.96 20.39 -19.38
C MET A 1 -3.66 19.50 -20.56
N PRO A 2 -2.44 19.56 -21.09
CA PRO A 2 -2.09 18.66 -22.18
C PRO A 2 -2.16 17.20 -21.76
N ARG A 3 -2.66 16.33 -22.63
CA ARG A 3 -2.74 14.90 -22.38
C ARG A 3 -1.38 14.28 -22.05
N SER A 4 -0.31 14.84 -22.62
CA SER A 4 1.07 14.36 -22.38
C SER A 4 1.48 14.45 -20.91
N SER A 5 0.97 15.46 -20.17
CA SER A 5 1.28 15.60 -18.73
C SER A 5 0.67 14.47 -17.92
N PHE A 6 -0.58 14.10 -18.21
CA PHE A 6 -1.25 12.98 -17.53
C PHE A 6 -0.57 11.66 -17.88
N GLN A 7 -0.19 11.47 -19.14
CA GLN A 7 0.49 10.24 -19.57
C GLN A 7 1.86 10.06 -18.91
N LYS A 8 2.56 11.14 -18.64
CA LYS A 8 3.85 11.08 -17.93
C LYS A 8 3.68 10.61 -16.48
N LEU A 9 2.54 10.91 -15.86
CA LEU A 9 2.26 10.52 -14.49
C LEU A 9 1.70 9.10 -14.40
N LYS A 10 1.35 8.49 -15.51
CA LYS A 10 0.71 7.17 -15.55
C LYS A 10 1.47 6.12 -14.75
N ILE A 11 2.76 5.98 -15.00
CA ILE A 11 3.56 4.96 -14.33
C ILE A 11 3.69 5.22 -12.82
N ILE A 12 3.72 6.49 -12.42
CA ILE A 12 3.77 6.87 -11.01
C ILE A 12 2.46 6.49 -10.32
N TYR A 13 1.32 6.73 -10.95
CA TYR A 13 0.02 6.32 -10.42
C TYR A 13 -0.08 4.80 -10.30
N ILE A 14 0.43 4.07 -11.28
CA ILE A 14 0.44 2.59 -11.22
C ILE A 14 1.28 2.13 -10.02
N MET A 15 2.45 2.69 -9.85
CA MET A 15 3.33 2.36 -8.72
C MET A 15 2.64 2.63 -7.39
N GLU A 16 2.06 3.82 -7.24
CA GLU A 16 1.37 4.20 -6.01
C GLU A 16 0.19 3.29 -5.72
N TYR A 17 -0.59 2.95 -6.74
CA TYR A 17 -1.73 2.05 -6.59
C TYR A 17 -1.30 0.67 -6.12
N LEU A 18 -0.23 0.12 -6.71
CA LEU A 18 0.28 -1.19 -6.34
C LEU A 18 0.81 -1.20 -4.90
N LEU A 19 1.58 -0.18 -4.53
CA LEU A 19 2.13 -0.10 -3.17
C LEU A 19 1.03 0.03 -2.12
N LYS A 20 -0.03 0.75 -2.44
CA LYS A 20 -1.10 1.04 -1.50
C LYS A 20 -2.13 -0.09 -1.42
N ASN A 21 -2.48 -0.70 -2.54
CA ASN A 21 -3.64 -1.58 -2.63
C ASN A 21 -3.31 -3.07 -2.80
N SER A 22 -2.05 -3.44 -2.90
CA SER A 22 -1.69 -4.84 -3.10
C SER A 22 -0.81 -5.38 -1.99
N ASP A 23 -0.95 -6.67 -1.74
CA ASP A 23 -0.05 -7.46 -0.91
C ASP A 23 -0.17 -8.92 -1.36
N GLU A 24 0.50 -9.83 -0.65
CA GLU A 24 0.54 -11.24 -1.00
C GLU A 24 -0.85 -11.88 -1.11
N ASP A 25 -1.76 -11.47 -0.26
CA ASP A 25 -3.11 -12.01 -0.22
C ASP A 25 -4.12 -11.22 -1.03
N HIS A 26 -3.72 -10.07 -1.55
CA HIS A 26 -4.61 -9.13 -2.25
C HIS A 26 -3.91 -8.60 -3.51
N ALA A 27 -3.92 -9.43 -4.56
CA ALA A 27 -3.38 -9.00 -5.85
C ALA A 27 -4.37 -8.04 -6.53
N VAL A 28 -3.84 -7.12 -7.33
CA VAL A 28 -4.68 -6.20 -8.12
C VAL A 28 -4.62 -6.60 -9.58
N THR A 29 -5.77 -6.55 -10.23
CA THR A 29 -5.90 -6.92 -11.63
C THR A 29 -5.55 -5.75 -12.54
N THR A 30 -5.23 -6.07 -13.80
CA THR A 30 -5.02 -5.04 -14.82
C THR A 30 -6.26 -4.16 -14.99
N SER A 31 -7.45 -4.76 -14.90
CA SER A 31 -8.72 -4.01 -15.00
C SER A 31 -8.86 -2.99 -13.88
N GLN A 32 -8.47 -3.36 -12.65
CA GLN A 32 -8.51 -2.44 -11.52
C GLN A 32 -7.53 -1.28 -11.70
N ILE A 33 -6.34 -1.56 -12.24
CA ILE A 33 -5.34 -0.53 -12.53
C ILE A 33 -5.88 0.44 -13.57
N ILE A 34 -6.48 -0.08 -14.64
CA ILE A 34 -7.07 0.74 -15.70
C ILE A 34 -8.17 1.63 -15.15
N ALA A 35 -9.05 1.09 -14.31
CA ALA A 35 -10.12 1.84 -13.67
C ALA A 35 -9.58 2.96 -12.78
N TYR A 36 -8.54 2.67 -12.01
CA TYR A 36 -7.89 3.68 -11.16
C TYR A 36 -7.30 4.81 -12.00
N LEU A 37 -6.60 4.48 -13.07
CA LEU A 37 -6.03 5.48 -13.97
C LEU A 37 -7.12 6.35 -14.62
N LYS A 38 -8.22 5.73 -15.00
CA LYS A 38 -9.35 6.46 -15.58
C LYS A 38 -9.95 7.47 -14.60
N SER A 39 -9.97 7.14 -13.32
CA SER A 39 -10.43 8.08 -12.28
C SER A 39 -9.53 9.32 -12.16
N HIS A 40 -8.31 9.24 -12.69
CA HIS A 40 -7.35 10.34 -12.74
C HIS A 40 -7.21 10.91 -14.16
N ASP A 41 -8.20 10.68 -15.03
CA ASP A 41 -8.23 11.16 -16.41
C ASP A 41 -7.11 10.61 -17.29
N ILE A 42 -6.62 9.41 -16.96
CA ILE A 42 -5.60 8.72 -17.73
C ILE A 42 -6.22 7.48 -18.37
N THR A 43 -6.21 7.42 -19.71
CA THR A 43 -6.65 6.24 -20.43
C THR A 43 -5.44 5.32 -20.68
N ALA A 44 -5.67 4.02 -20.55
CA ALA A 44 -4.60 3.06 -20.73
C ALA A 44 -5.14 1.74 -21.27
N GLU A 45 -4.33 1.08 -22.08
CA GLU A 45 -4.63 -0.23 -22.62
C GLU A 45 -3.83 -1.29 -21.84
N ARG A 46 -4.31 -2.53 -21.83
CA ARG A 46 -3.66 -3.63 -21.11
C ARG A 46 -2.20 -3.79 -21.50
N LYS A 47 -1.90 -3.68 -22.80
CA LYS A 47 -0.55 -3.84 -23.32
C LYS A 47 0.43 -2.82 -22.72
N THR A 48 -0.02 -1.58 -22.59
CA THR A 48 0.83 -0.52 -22.01
C THR A 48 1.00 -0.69 -20.51
N ILE A 49 0.00 -1.25 -19.84
CA ILE A 49 0.11 -1.57 -18.41
C ILE A 49 1.21 -2.62 -18.18
N TYR A 50 1.25 -3.68 -19.00
CA TYR A 50 2.30 -4.70 -18.88
C TYR A 50 3.69 -4.11 -19.07
N SER A 51 3.83 -3.20 -20.04
CA SER A 51 5.09 -2.49 -20.30
C SER A 51 5.48 -1.62 -19.10
N ASP A 52 4.54 -0.92 -18.51
CA ASP A 52 4.79 -0.07 -17.34
C ASP A 52 5.18 -0.90 -16.12
N ILE A 53 4.56 -2.06 -15.93
CA ILE A 53 4.91 -2.98 -14.84
C ILE A 53 6.34 -3.49 -15.01
N ASP A 54 6.74 -3.83 -16.23
CA ASP A 54 8.11 -4.25 -16.51
C ASP A 54 9.10 -3.12 -16.20
N ALA A 55 8.75 -1.89 -16.55
CA ALA A 55 9.58 -0.72 -16.24
C ALA A 55 9.71 -0.51 -14.73
N LEU A 56 8.64 -0.71 -13.97
CA LEU A 56 8.68 -0.62 -12.52
C LEU A 56 9.55 -1.72 -11.90
N ARG A 57 9.53 -2.92 -12.47
CA ARG A 57 10.44 -3.99 -12.05
C ARG A 57 11.89 -3.61 -12.29
N ASP A 58 12.19 -3.03 -13.44
CA ASP A 58 13.53 -2.54 -13.76
C ASP A 58 13.97 -1.44 -12.81
N PHE A 59 13.03 -0.60 -12.39
CA PHE A 59 13.28 0.45 -11.39
C PHE A 59 13.63 -0.13 -10.02
N GLY A 60 13.12 -1.31 -9.70
CA GLY A 60 13.44 -1.98 -8.44
C GLY A 60 12.26 -2.45 -7.62
N LEU A 61 11.02 -2.28 -8.10
CA LEU A 61 9.87 -2.81 -7.40
C LEU A 61 9.78 -4.33 -7.62
N ASP A 62 9.57 -5.06 -6.53
CA ASP A 62 9.41 -6.52 -6.57
C ASP A 62 7.95 -6.86 -6.85
N ILE A 63 7.55 -6.73 -8.11
CA ILE A 63 6.17 -6.99 -8.54
C ILE A 63 6.03 -8.43 -8.98
N ILE A 64 5.14 -9.16 -8.31
CA ILE A 64 4.88 -10.57 -8.58
C ILE A 64 3.49 -10.71 -9.18
N GLN A 65 3.40 -11.55 -10.21
CA GLN A 65 2.13 -11.92 -10.81
C GLN A 65 1.67 -13.23 -10.19
N VAL A 66 0.41 -13.29 -9.77
CA VAL A 66 -0.16 -14.46 -9.14
C VAL A 66 -1.50 -14.81 -9.79
N SER A 67 -1.82 -16.12 -9.80
CA SER A 67 -3.10 -16.61 -10.30
C SER A 67 -3.50 -17.82 -9.46
N GLU A 68 -4.11 -17.58 -8.32
CA GLU A 68 -4.55 -18.60 -7.37
C GLU A 68 -5.98 -18.33 -6.92
N GLY A 69 -6.92 -19.07 -7.46
CA GLY A 69 -8.33 -18.93 -7.10
C GLY A 69 -8.85 -17.52 -7.36
N ASN A 70 -9.32 -16.88 -6.31
CA ASN A 70 -9.82 -15.51 -6.38
C ASN A 70 -8.70 -14.45 -6.27
N ASN A 71 -7.48 -14.88 -5.94
CA ASN A 71 -6.33 -13.97 -5.83
C ASN A 71 -5.51 -14.05 -7.10
N HIS A 72 -5.74 -13.12 -8.03
CA HIS A 72 -4.99 -13.06 -9.29
C HIS A 72 -4.71 -11.61 -9.67
N GLY A 73 -3.58 -11.42 -10.35
CA GLY A 73 -3.11 -10.09 -10.74
C GLY A 73 -1.69 -9.86 -10.28
N TYR A 74 -1.43 -8.66 -9.80
CA TYR A 74 -0.09 -8.23 -9.40
C TYR A 74 -0.08 -7.76 -7.95
N TYR A 75 1.05 -7.99 -7.27
CA TYR A 75 1.27 -7.41 -5.96
C TYR A 75 2.75 -7.09 -5.76
N VAL A 76 3.03 -6.17 -4.84
CA VAL A 76 4.41 -5.83 -4.46
C VAL A 76 4.79 -6.71 -3.27
N ALA A 77 5.78 -7.59 -3.48
CA ALA A 77 6.19 -8.58 -2.49
C ALA A 77 7.20 -8.02 -1.49
N ARG A 78 8.24 -7.35 -1.99
CA ARG A 78 9.28 -6.81 -1.12
C ARG A 78 9.01 -5.34 -0.83
N ARG A 79 8.89 -5.04 0.45
CA ARG A 79 8.67 -3.68 0.94
C ARG A 79 9.80 -3.31 1.90
N ASP A 80 9.96 -2.01 2.13
CA ASP A 80 10.98 -1.52 3.07
C ASP A 80 10.75 -2.11 4.46
N PHE A 81 9.49 -2.25 4.85
CA PHE A 81 9.11 -2.84 6.12
C PHE A 81 8.08 -3.94 5.92
N GLU A 82 8.30 -5.08 6.54
CA GLU A 82 7.33 -6.16 6.59
C GLU A 82 6.33 -5.92 7.73
N LEU A 83 5.17 -6.58 7.66
CA LEU A 83 4.12 -6.39 8.66
C LEU A 83 4.59 -6.63 10.10
N PRO A 84 5.34 -7.70 10.43
CA PRO A 84 5.83 -7.87 11.80
C PRO A 84 6.72 -6.72 12.27
N GLU A 85 7.51 -6.14 11.37
CA GLU A 85 8.36 -4.99 11.69
C GLU A 85 7.51 -3.75 11.97
N LEU A 86 6.46 -3.54 11.17
CA LEU A 86 5.54 -2.42 11.39
C LEU A 86 4.78 -2.58 12.71
N LYS A 87 4.41 -3.81 13.08
CA LYS A 87 3.78 -4.09 14.37
C LYS A 87 4.71 -3.72 15.52
N LEU A 88 5.99 -4.03 15.39
CA LEU A 88 6.99 -3.67 16.39
C LEU A 88 7.13 -2.15 16.52
N LEU A 89 7.15 -1.43 15.40
CA LEU A 89 7.22 0.02 15.40
C LEU A 89 5.99 0.63 16.07
N VAL A 90 4.80 0.15 15.77
CA VAL A 90 3.56 0.62 16.41
C VAL A 90 3.61 0.39 17.91
N ASP A 91 4.01 -0.80 18.35
CA ASP A 91 4.14 -1.11 19.77
C ASP A 91 5.13 -0.18 20.46
N SER A 92 6.26 0.09 19.81
CA SER A 92 7.30 0.97 20.37
C SER A 92 6.78 2.39 20.55
N VAL A 93 6.04 2.90 19.58
CA VAL A 93 5.44 4.25 19.65
C VAL A 93 4.40 4.31 20.77
N GLN A 94 3.52 3.29 20.86
CA GLN A 94 2.48 3.25 21.88
C GLN A 94 3.06 3.13 23.29
N SER A 95 4.20 2.47 23.45
CA SER A 95 4.85 2.27 24.74
C SER A 95 5.69 3.46 25.18
N SER A 96 5.94 4.43 24.31
CA SER A 96 6.76 5.57 24.62
C SER A 96 6.04 6.50 25.61
N LYS A 97 6.73 6.86 26.69
CA LYS A 97 6.23 7.76 27.71
C LYS A 97 6.53 9.23 27.39
N PHE A 98 7.34 9.47 26.37
CA PHE A 98 7.83 10.81 26.03
C PHE A 98 7.03 11.49 24.91
N ILE A 99 6.04 10.81 24.37
CA ILE A 99 5.25 11.30 23.24
C ILE A 99 3.81 11.51 23.71
N THR A 100 3.22 12.65 23.34
CA THR A 100 1.81 12.93 23.67
C THR A 100 0.90 11.94 22.92
N HIS A 101 -0.31 11.74 23.44
CA HIS A 101 -1.29 10.86 22.80
C HIS A 101 -1.58 11.30 21.36
N LYS A 102 -1.77 12.61 21.15
CA LYS A 102 -2.00 13.17 19.82
C LYS A 102 -0.86 12.85 18.84
N LYS A 103 0.39 13.02 19.31
CA LYS A 103 1.57 12.74 18.50
C LYS A 103 1.70 11.24 18.21
N THR A 104 1.37 10.42 19.20
CA THR A 104 1.37 8.95 19.04
C THR A 104 0.43 8.54 17.91
N LEU A 105 -0.82 9.02 17.90
CA LEU A 105 -1.78 8.71 16.86
C LEU A 105 -1.31 9.18 15.47
N SER A 106 -0.71 10.37 15.43
CA SER A 106 -0.17 10.92 14.18
C SER A 106 0.95 10.04 13.62
N LEU A 107 1.87 9.57 14.47
CA LEU A 107 2.97 8.70 14.06
C LEU A 107 2.46 7.35 13.60
N ILE A 108 1.49 6.77 14.29
CA ILE A 108 0.91 5.48 13.91
C ILE A 108 0.29 5.56 12.52
N LYS A 109 -0.42 6.64 12.21
CA LYS A 109 -1.00 6.83 10.87
C LYS A 109 0.08 6.89 9.79
N LYS A 110 1.22 7.50 10.09
CA LYS A 110 2.35 7.54 9.16
C LYS A 110 2.96 6.16 8.95
N ILE A 111 3.06 5.38 10.03
CA ILE A 111 3.55 4.00 9.95
C ILE A 111 2.61 3.14 9.11
N GLU A 112 1.30 3.30 9.28
CA GLU A 112 0.30 2.57 8.51
C GLU A 112 0.45 2.79 7.01
N LYS A 113 0.89 3.98 6.59
CA LYS A 113 1.10 4.30 5.17
C LYS A 113 2.26 3.52 4.54
N LEU A 114 3.12 2.91 5.33
CA LEU A 114 4.20 2.07 4.83
C LEU A 114 3.73 0.68 4.42
N ALA A 115 2.50 0.33 4.77
CA ALA A 115 1.88 -0.95 4.44
C ALA A 115 0.79 -0.78 3.37
N SER A 116 0.30 -1.91 2.84
CA SER A 116 -0.92 -1.89 2.03
C SER A 116 -2.09 -1.49 2.93
N ILE A 117 -3.20 -1.06 2.33
CA ILE A 117 -4.41 -0.73 3.11
C ILE A 117 -4.92 -1.93 3.89
N HIS A 118 -4.70 -3.14 3.39
CA HIS A 118 -5.11 -4.38 4.05
C HIS A 118 -4.28 -4.65 5.30
N SER A 119 -2.96 -4.50 5.19
CA SER A 119 -2.05 -4.64 6.34
C SER A 119 -2.22 -3.50 7.32
N ALA A 120 -2.50 -2.29 6.85
CA ALA A 120 -2.77 -1.14 7.71
C ALA A 120 -3.99 -1.39 8.61
N GLN A 121 -5.02 -2.08 8.10
CA GLN A 121 -6.17 -2.44 8.91
C GLN A 121 -5.80 -3.36 10.08
N LEU A 122 -4.87 -4.28 9.86
CA LEU A 122 -4.37 -5.16 10.92
C LEU A 122 -3.61 -4.37 11.99
N LEU A 123 -2.80 -3.40 11.57
CA LEU A 123 -2.10 -2.52 12.50
C LEU A 123 -3.08 -1.66 13.30
N ASN A 124 -4.12 -1.17 12.66
CA ASN A 124 -5.14 -0.37 13.33
C ASN A 124 -5.90 -1.17 14.39
N ARG A 125 -6.22 -2.43 14.10
CA ARG A 125 -6.84 -3.34 15.08
C ARG A 125 -5.96 -3.53 16.30
N GLN A 126 -4.66 -3.65 16.12
CA GLN A 126 -3.69 -3.78 17.20
C GLN A 126 -3.73 -2.57 18.12
N VAL A 127 -3.78 -1.37 17.56
CA VAL A 127 -3.89 -0.11 18.31
C VAL A 127 -5.19 -0.09 19.12
N PHE A 128 -6.29 -0.46 18.51
CA PHE A 128 -7.61 -0.47 19.13
C PHE A 128 -7.67 -1.44 20.32
N VAL A 129 -7.16 -2.65 20.16
CA VAL A 129 -7.13 -3.65 21.24
C VAL A 129 -6.31 -3.15 22.43
N LYS A 130 -5.16 -2.55 22.18
CA LYS A 130 -4.29 -2.01 23.23
C LYS A 130 -4.97 -0.87 24.01
N ASN A 131 -5.68 0.00 23.30
CA ASN A 131 -6.42 1.09 23.95
C ASN A 131 -7.55 0.56 24.85
N LEU A 132 -8.26 -0.47 24.40
CA LEU A 132 -9.29 -1.13 25.21
C LEU A 132 -8.69 -1.75 26.47
N SER A 133 -7.54 -2.39 26.35
CA SER A 133 -6.83 -3.00 27.47
C SER A 133 -6.47 -1.93 28.52
N LEU A 134 -6.03 -0.77 28.10
CA LEU A 134 -5.70 0.33 29.00
C LEU A 134 -6.92 0.92 29.69
N ILE A 135 -8.07 0.95 29.03
CA ILE A 135 -9.30 1.47 29.60
C ILE A 135 -9.81 0.58 30.73
N HIS A 136 -9.57 -0.72 30.67
CA HIS A 136 -10.05 -1.70 31.65
C HIS A 136 -9.16 -1.84 32.88
N ILE A 137 -8.05 -1.17 32.90
CA ILE A 137 -7.14 -1.12 34.05
C ILE A 137 -7.57 -0.02 35.00
#